data_9ae0716e950e4fce8c5362568d053aa8
#
_entry.id   9ae0716e950e4fce8c5362568d053aa8
#
_cell.length_a   1.000
_cell.length_b   1.000
_cell.length_c   1.000
_cell.angle_alpha   90.00
_cell.angle_beta   90.00
_cell.angle_gamma   90.00
#
_symmetry.space_group_name_H-M   'P 1'
#
loop_
_entity.id
_entity.type
_entity.pdbx_description
1 polymer ?
#
loop_
_entity_poly.entity_id
_entity_poly.type
_entity_poly.pdbx_seq_one_letter_code
_entity_poly.pdbx_strand_id
1 'polypeptide(L)'
;HGQGAPEEHEISLSAEECQEYLVEGENVIAVELHNDRETSSDIYFEFESLNANRNEVFETVQKSVILMVGSDETSRNLTWYANVDTAGSVQWAKQSDMQDGLFPAQYNEAAATSIATNDAGFYSNQATMTNLEENTAYVYRVVNGDTVSQIYTFETGDFDEGFSFILAGDPQIGAGNTETDTVGWDETLDTAIAQLDPDFLVSAGDQVNTNNNETQYTGYLNDALT
;
A
#
# COMPACT_ATOMS: atom_id res chain seq x y z
N HIS A 1 33.63 -42.30 -34.26
CA HIS A 1 33.48 -41.21 -33.31
C HIS A 1 32.19 -40.50 -33.63
N GLY A 2 31.09 -40.91 -33.02
CA GLY A 2 29.83 -40.15 -33.06
C GLY A 2 30.00 -38.96 -32.11
N GLN A 3 30.04 -37.74 -32.65
CA GLN A 3 29.76 -36.55 -31.84
C GLN A 3 28.28 -36.61 -31.52
N GLY A 4 27.93 -37.06 -30.31
CA GLY A 4 26.61 -36.82 -29.76
C GLY A 4 26.44 -35.30 -29.57
N ALA A 5 25.28 -34.76 -29.97
CA ALA A 5 24.94 -33.40 -29.59
C ALA A 5 24.97 -33.30 -28.07
N PRO A 6 25.35 -32.15 -27.48
CA PRO A 6 25.24 -31.95 -26.05
C PRO A 6 23.82 -32.22 -25.61
N GLU A 7 23.66 -32.95 -24.51
CA GLU A 7 22.35 -33.13 -23.88
C GLU A 7 22.08 -31.91 -23.00
N GLU A 8 20.94 -31.30 -23.23
CA GLU A 8 20.42 -30.24 -22.34
C GLU A 8 19.78 -30.89 -21.10
N HIS A 9 20.18 -30.44 -19.94
CA HIS A 9 19.61 -30.86 -18.67
C HIS A 9 19.02 -29.65 -17.94
N GLU A 10 17.75 -29.72 -17.67
CA GLU A 10 17.05 -28.75 -16.81
C GLU A 10 16.95 -29.31 -15.40
N ILE A 11 17.37 -28.53 -14.43
CA ILE A 11 17.21 -28.84 -13.01
C ILE A 11 16.27 -27.79 -12.43
N SER A 12 15.16 -28.25 -11.87
CA SER A 12 14.17 -27.39 -11.20
C SER A 12 14.15 -27.72 -9.72
N LEU A 13 14.19 -26.69 -8.90
CA LEU A 13 13.98 -26.79 -7.46
C LEU A 13 12.55 -26.36 -7.13
N SER A 14 11.90 -27.10 -6.25
CA SER A 14 10.62 -26.73 -5.64
C SER A 14 10.79 -25.51 -4.71
N ALA A 15 9.68 -24.86 -4.34
CA ALA A 15 9.72 -23.76 -3.37
C ALA A 15 10.27 -24.19 -2.01
N GLU A 16 10.01 -25.44 -1.58
CA GLU A 16 10.51 -26.00 -0.34
C GLU A 16 12.03 -26.22 -0.39
N GLU A 17 12.53 -26.77 -1.49
CA GLU A 17 13.98 -26.96 -1.71
C GLU A 17 14.70 -25.60 -1.84
N CYS A 18 14.08 -24.60 -2.48
CA CYS A 18 14.63 -23.24 -2.50
C CYS A 18 14.75 -22.63 -1.10
N GLN A 19 13.77 -22.83 -0.22
CA GLN A 19 13.83 -22.37 1.16
C GLN A 19 14.90 -23.10 1.99
N GLU A 20 15.17 -24.37 1.68
CA GLU A 20 16.17 -25.17 2.38
C GLU A 20 17.60 -24.82 1.93
N TYR A 21 17.82 -24.58 0.64
CA TYR A 21 19.16 -24.49 0.05
C TYR A 21 19.61 -23.07 -0.29
N LEU A 22 18.69 -22.11 -0.43
CA LEU A 22 19.03 -20.73 -0.77
C LEU A 22 18.95 -19.83 0.46
N VAL A 23 19.92 -18.93 0.58
CA VAL A 23 19.96 -17.90 1.64
C VAL A 23 19.86 -16.52 1.05
N GLU A 24 19.43 -15.55 1.86
CA GLU A 24 19.48 -14.15 1.46
C GLU A 24 20.95 -13.72 1.28
N GLY A 25 21.27 -13.15 0.12
CA GLY A 25 22.61 -12.75 -0.25
C GLY A 25 23.28 -13.66 -1.28
N GLU A 26 24.57 -13.95 -1.09
CA GLU A 26 25.34 -14.71 -2.05
C GLU A 26 25.10 -16.24 -1.92
N ASN A 27 24.74 -16.87 -3.02
CA ASN A 27 24.57 -18.32 -3.13
C ASN A 27 25.56 -18.86 -4.17
N VAL A 28 26.09 -20.07 -3.96
CA VAL A 28 27.05 -20.70 -4.86
C VAL A 28 26.44 -21.98 -5.43
N ILE A 29 26.46 -22.08 -6.77
CA ILE A 29 26.12 -23.32 -7.46
C ILE A 29 27.42 -24.04 -7.79
N ALA A 30 27.57 -25.27 -7.30
CA ALA A 30 28.69 -26.14 -7.62
C ALA A 30 28.24 -27.25 -8.59
N VAL A 31 28.96 -27.40 -9.68
CA VAL A 31 28.73 -28.45 -10.69
C VAL A 31 29.95 -29.34 -10.77
N GLU A 32 29.75 -30.66 -10.61
CA GLU A 32 30.82 -31.66 -10.80
C GLU A 32 30.53 -32.44 -12.07
N LEU A 33 31.51 -32.44 -12.95
CA LEU A 33 31.47 -33.19 -14.22
C LEU A 33 32.28 -34.47 -14.12
N HIS A 34 31.65 -35.58 -14.38
CA HIS A 34 32.30 -36.89 -14.42
C HIS A 34 32.49 -37.34 -15.88
N ASN A 35 33.69 -37.75 -16.19
CA ASN A 35 34.00 -38.39 -17.47
C ASN A 35 33.51 -39.83 -17.46
N ASP A 36 32.89 -40.30 -18.53
CA ASP A 36 32.35 -41.66 -18.62
C ASP A 36 33.51 -42.70 -18.71
N ARG A 37 34.73 -42.27 -19.13
CA ARG A 37 35.93 -43.10 -19.30
C ARG A 37 37.20 -42.33 -18.99
N GLU A 38 38.17 -42.97 -18.39
CA GLU A 38 39.49 -42.38 -18.08
C GLU A 38 40.24 -41.83 -19.31
N THR A 39 39.88 -42.26 -20.50
CA THR A 39 40.53 -41.88 -21.76
C THR A 39 39.71 -40.92 -22.63
N SER A 40 38.55 -40.49 -22.17
CA SER A 40 37.73 -39.48 -22.88
C SER A 40 38.29 -38.09 -22.65
N SER A 41 38.47 -37.32 -23.74
CA SER A 41 38.91 -35.93 -23.68
C SER A 41 37.78 -34.93 -23.82
N ASP A 42 36.54 -35.40 -23.92
CA ASP A 42 35.42 -34.61 -24.37
C ASP A 42 34.46 -34.38 -23.19
N ILE A 43 34.90 -33.55 -22.24
CA ILE A 43 34.03 -32.99 -21.21
C ILE A 43 33.69 -31.57 -21.63
N TYR A 44 32.40 -31.31 -21.79
CA TYR A 44 31.88 -30.01 -22.11
C TYR A 44 30.76 -29.64 -21.12
N PHE A 45 30.82 -28.45 -20.59
CA PHE A 45 29.76 -27.87 -19.78
C PHE A 45 29.58 -26.42 -20.18
N GLU A 46 28.38 -26.07 -20.52
CA GLU A 46 27.98 -24.70 -20.75
C GLU A 46 26.78 -24.38 -19.86
N PHE A 47 26.82 -23.26 -19.18
CA PHE A 47 25.74 -22.77 -18.38
C PHE A 47 24.94 -21.75 -19.20
N GLU A 48 23.73 -22.09 -19.63
CA GLU A 48 22.95 -21.25 -20.52
C GLU A 48 22.17 -20.19 -19.79
N SER A 49 21.44 -20.58 -18.72
CA SER A 49 20.66 -19.63 -17.94
C SER A 49 20.33 -20.13 -16.54
N LEU A 50 20.14 -19.20 -15.62
CA LEU A 50 19.51 -19.44 -14.34
C LEU A 50 18.25 -18.57 -14.23
N ASN A 51 17.09 -19.20 -14.13
CA ASN A 51 15.84 -18.52 -13.89
C ASN A 51 15.40 -18.81 -12.45
N ALA A 52 15.49 -17.82 -11.58
CA ALA A 52 14.95 -17.90 -10.23
C ALA A 52 13.63 -17.15 -10.20
N ASN A 53 12.51 -17.88 -10.13
CA ASN A 53 11.21 -17.31 -9.81
C ASN A 53 11.01 -17.44 -8.31
N ARG A 54 11.23 -16.35 -7.58
CA ARG A 54 10.84 -16.29 -6.19
C ARG A 54 9.31 -16.15 -6.17
N ASN A 55 8.60 -17.22 -5.85
CA ASN A 55 7.23 -17.13 -5.38
C ASN A 55 7.28 -16.54 -3.97
N GLU A 56 7.61 -15.26 -3.87
CA GLU A 56 7.22 -14.51 -2.69
C GLU A 56 5.69 -14.56 -2.68
N VAL A 57 5.13 -15.05 -1.60
CA VAL A 57 3.77 -14.65 -1.24
C VAL A 57 3.90 -13.15 -1.00
N PHE A 58 3.67 -12.36 -2.05
CA PHE A 58 3.66 -10.92 -1.95
C PHE A 58 2.50 -10.58 -1.03
N GLU A 59 2.81 -10.32 0.22
CA GLU A 59 1.81 -9.81 1.13
C GLU A 59 1.38 -8.43 0.61
N THR A 60 0.11 -8.29 0.28
CA THR A 60 -0.42 -7.00 -0.15
C THR A 60 -0.44 -6.08 1.07
N VAL A 61 0.35 -5.02 0.99
CA VAL A 61 0.43 -3.97 2.01
C VAL A 61 -0.41 -2.80 1.56
N GLN A 62 -1.30 -2.34 2.43
CA GLN A 62 -2.08 -1.12 2.29
C GLN A 62 -1.62 -0.12 3.34
N LYS A 63 -1.42 1.15 2.95
CA LYS A 63 -0.99 2.22 3.85
C LYS A 63 -1.55 3.57 3.42
N SER A 64 -1.44 4.57 4.31
CA SER A 64 -1.83 5.97 4.05
C SER A 64 -3.26 6.06 3.49
N VAL A 65 -4.22 5.47 4.22
CA VAL A 65 -5.64 5.52 3.88
C VAL A 65 -6.18 6.87 4.36
N ILE A 66 -6.44 7.78 3.43
CA ILE A 66 -6.80 9.17 3.72
C ILE A 66 -8.21 9.45 3.20
N LEU A 67 -9.08 9.87 4.10
CA LEU A 67 -10.42 10.35 3.79
C LEU A 67 -10.39 11.86 3.52
N MET A 68 -10.99 12.30 2.44
CA MET A 68 -11.06 13.68 2.03
C MET A 68 -12.49 14.10 1.73
N VAL A 69 -12.76 15.40 1.77
CA VAL A 69 -14.02 15.96 1.31
C VAL A 69 -14.28 15.58 -0.16
N GLY A 70 -15.54 15.37 -0.49
CA GLY A 70 -16.01 15.10 -1.85
C GLY A 70 -16.31 16.37 -2.62
N SER A 71 -17.06 16.22 -3.73
CA SER A 71 -17.56 17.35 -4.53
C SER A 71 -18.73 18.09 -3.86
N ASP A 72 -19.36 17.44 -2.93
CA ASP A 72 -20.50 17.92 -2.15
C ASP A 72 -20.61 17.09 -0.84
N GLU A 73 -21.59 17.44 0.00
CA GLU A 73 -21.79 16.85 1.32
C GLU A 73 -22.15 15.35 1.25
N THR A 74 -22.70 14.89 0.12
CA THR A 74 -23.13 13.51 -0.11
C THR A 74 -22.00 12.60 -0.59
N SER A 75 -20.79 13.11 -0.69
CA SER A 75 -19.64 12.38 -1.22
C SER A 75 -18.39 12.55 -0.37
N ARG A 76 -17.52 11.54 -0.40
CA ARG A 76 -16.16 11.59 0.17
C ARG A 76 -15.19 10.97 -0.81
N ASN A 77 -14.06 11.63 -1.02
CA ASN A 77 -12.94 11.07 -1.75
C ASN A 77 -12.04 10.29 -0.79
N LEU A 78 -11.44 9.24 -1.32
CA LEU A 78 -10.52 8.40 -0.56
C LEU A 78 -9.29 8.12 -1.41
N THR A 79 -8.12 8.16 -0.78
CA THR A 79 -6.87 7.71 -1.38
C THR A 79 -6.15 6.76 -0.44
N TRP A 80 -5.43 5.78 -1.00
CA TRP A 80 -4.55 4.90 -0.24
C TRP A 80 -3.45 4.34 -1.13
N TYR A 81 -2.37 3.91 -0.53
CA TYR A 81 -1.29 3.23 -1.22
C TYR A 81 -1.42 1.72 -1.07
N ALA A 82 -1.15 0.99 -2.15
CA ALA A 82 -1.02 -0.46 -2.15
C ALA A 82 0.21 -0.88 -2.97
N ASN A 83 0.88 -1.96 -2.54
CA ASN A 83 2.06 -2.50 -3.26
C ASN A 83 1.69 -3.45 -4.41
N VAL A 84 0.50 -3.32 -4.96
CA VAL A 84 0.02 -4.03 -6.13
C VAL A 84 -0.45 -3.05 -7.19
N ASP A 85 -0.20 -3.33 -8.47
CA ASP A 85 -0.54 -2.49 -9.62
C ASP A 85 -2.02 -2.56 -10.02
N THR A 86 -2.74 -3.54 -9.47
CA THR A 86 -4.18 -3.70 -9.72
C THR A 86 -4.97 -2.72 -8.86
N ALA A 87 -5.80 -1.92 -9.50
CA ALA A 87 -6.69 -1.01 -8.81
C ALA A 87 -7.60 -1.74 -7.81
N GLY A 88 -7.74 -1.15 -6.63
CA GLY A 88 -8.60 -1.66 -5.58
C GLY A 88 -10.04 -1.15 -5.66
N SER A 89 -10.75 -1.27 -4.55
CA SER A 89 -12.07 -0.69 -4.33
C SER A 89 -12.21 -0.16 -2.91
N VAL A 90 -13.16 0.73 -2.68
CA VAL A 90 -13.65 1.10 -1.36
C VAL A 90 -15.03 0.52 -1.15
N GLN A 91 -15.26 -0.05 0.03
CA GLN A 91 -16.55 -0.56 0.48
C GLN A 91 -17.02 0.26 1.68
N TRP A 92 -18.31 0.66 1.71
CA TRP A 92 -18.87 1.43 2.82
C TRP A 92 -20.32 1.07 3.10
N ALA A 93 -20.73 1.25 4.37
CA ALA A 93 -22.09 1.03 4.83
C ALA A 93 -22.38 1.91 6.04
N LYS A 94 -23.63 2.02 6.45
CA LYS A 94 -23.99 2.68 7.72
C LYS A 94 -23.42 1.89 8.90
N GLN A 95 -22.88 2.58 9.88
CA GLN A 95 -22.37 1.93 11.10
C GLN A 95 -23.47 1.17 11.85
N SER A 96 -24.72 1.66 11.78
CA SER A 96 -25.88 0.99 12.39
C SER A 96 -26.14 -0.42 11.86
N ASP A 97 -25.63 -0.75 10.68
CA ASP A 97 -25.81 -2.05 10.05
C ASP A 97 -24.75 -3.08 10.46
N MET A 98 -23.76 -2.66 11.27
CA MET A 98 -22.78 -3.57 11.86
C MET A 98 -23.45 -4.53 12.87
N GLN A 99 -22.97 -5.77 12.86
CA GLN A 99 -23.37 -6.79 13.82
C GLN A 99 -22.12 -7.42 14.45
N ASP A 100 -22.08 -7.50 15.76
CA ASP A 100 -20.98 -8.09 16.52
C ASP A 100 -19.60 -7.52 16.19
N GLY A 101 -19.53 -6.24 15.80
CA GLY A 101 -18.29 -5.58 15.37
C GLY A 101 -17.78 -5.96 13.97
N LEU A 102 -18.57 -6.73 13.22
CA LEU A 102 -18.22 -7.13 11.87
C LEU A 102 -18.73 -6.12 10.83
N PHE A 103 -17.97 -5.96 9.75
CA PHE A 103 -18.36 -5.14 8.62
C PHE A 103 -19.69 -5.64 8.03
N PRO A 104 -20.64 -4.75 7.67
CA PRO A 104 -21.95 -5.14 7.18
C PRO A 104 -21.90 -6.04 5.96
N ALA A 105 -22.76 -7.07 5.90
CA ALA A 105 -22.87 -7.98 4.75
C ALA A 105 -23.46 -7.29 3.51
N GLN A 106 -24.24 -6.22 3.71
CA GLN A 106 -24.74 -5.36 2.63
C GLN A 106 -23.99 -4.04 2.70
N TYR A 107 -23.31 -3.69 1.63
CA TYR A 107 -22.49 -2.49 1.54
C TYR A 107 -22.54 -1.89 0.13
N ASN A 108 -22.16 -0.64 0.02
CA ASN A 108 -21.87 0.01 -1.26
C ASN A 108 -20.40 -0.22 -1.61
N GLU A 109 -20.08 -0.17 -2.90
CA GLU A 109 -18.72 -0.33 -3.38
C GLU A 109 -18.44 0.59 -4.57
N ALA A 110 -17.23 1.15 -4.60
CA ALA A 110 -16.74 1.91 -5.74
C ALA A 110 -15.33 1.43 -6.11
N ALA A 111 -15.13 1.17 -7.40
CA ALA A 111 -13.82 0.85 -7.92
C ALA A 111 -12.89 2.07 -7.86
N ALA A 112 -11.62 1.82 -7.53
CA ALA A 112 -10.59 2.84 -7.56
C ALA A 112 -9.95 2.97 -8.94
N THR A 113 -9.32 4.10 -9.20
CA THR A 113 -8.25 4.25 -10.20
C THR A 113 -6.91 4.08 -9.50
N SER A 114 -5.91 3.54 -10.19
CA SER A 114 -4.57 3.29 -9.63
C SER A 114 -3.51 3.93 -10.50
N ILE A 115 -2.55 4.63 -9.86
CA ILE A 115 -1.40 5.26 -10.53
C ILE A 115 -0.12 4.96 -9.76
N ALA A 116 1.00 4.83 -10.48
CA ALA A 116 2.31 4.66 -9.86
C ALA A 116 2.69 5.89 -9.02
N THR A 117 3.38 5.66 -7.90
CA THR A 117 3.88 6.71 -7.00
C THR A 117 5.39 6.85 -7.09
N ASN A 118 5.96 7.85 -6.39
CA ASN A 118 7.41 7.97 -6.20
C ASN A 118 7.94 6.95 -5.17
N ASP A 119 7.08 6.34 -4.37
CA ASP A 119 7.43 5.25 -3.47
C ASP A 119 7.51 3.94 -4.26
N ALA A 120 8.73 3.50 -4.52
CA ALA A 120 8.98 2.36 -5.40
C ALA A 120 8.22 1.10 -4.94
N GLY A 121 7.44 0.53 -5.85
CA GLY A 121 6.61 -0.64 -5.57
C GLY A 121 5.23 -0.33 -5.01
N PHE A 122 4.88 0.95 -4.81
CA PHE A 122 3.55 1.36 -4.38
C PHE A 122 2.78 2.12 -5.46
N TYR A 123 1.47 1.96 -5.44
CA TYR A 123 0.50 2.60 -6.32
C TYR A 123 -0.53 3.34 -5.50
N SER A 124 -0.86 4.57 -5.89
CA SER A 124 -1.93 5.36 -5.29
C SER A 124 -3.27 4.95 -5.87
N ASN A 125 -4.14 4.46 -5.04
CA ASN A 125 -5.52 4.15 -5.37
C ASN A 125 -6.39 5.35 -4.99
N GLN A 126 -7.39 5.67 -5.83
CA GLN A 126 -8.31 6.78 -5.61
C GLN A 126 -9.73 6.33 -5.92
N ALA A 127 -10.65 6.54 -4.98
CA ALA A 127 -12.06 6.20 -5.12
C ALA A 127 -12.93 7.28 -4.49
N THR A 128 -14.22 7.31 -4.86
CA THR A 128 -15.21 8.23 -4.29
C THR A 128 -16.39 7.45 -3.76
N MET A 129 -16.70 7.62 -2.49
CA MET A 129 -17.97 7.19 -1.89
C MET A 129 -19.04 8.21 -2.19
N THR A 130 -20.22 7.77 -2.58
CA THR A 130 -21.33 8.64 -3.00
C THR A 130 -22.64 8.23 -2.33
N ASN A 131 -23.67 9.09 -2.47
CA ASN A 131 -24.99 8.88 -1.89
C ASN A 131 -24.96 8.74 -0.36
N LEU A 132 -24.11 9.51 0.28
CA LEU A 132 -24.07 9.61 1.72
C LEU A 132 -25.31 10.42 2.22
N GLU A 133 -25.89 9.96 3.31
CA GLU A 133 -27.01 10.61 3.97
C GLU A 133 -26.48 11.57 5.05
N GLU A 134 -27.20 12.62 5.36
CA GLU A 134 -26.87 13.53 6.45
C GLU A 134 -26.97 12.86 7.83
N ASN A 135 -26.28 13.42 8.83
CA ASN A 135 -26.32 12.99 10.23
C ASN A 135 -26.17 11.47 10.40
N THR A 136 -25.26 10.87 9.61
CA THR A 136 -25.13 9.41 9.52
C THR A 136 -23.68 8.97 9.74
N ALA A 137 -23.50 8.06 10.71
CA ALA A 137 -22.23 7.40 10.94
C ALA A 137 -22.03 6.26 9.92
N TYR A 138 -20.86 6.23 9.30
CA TYR A 138 -20.44 5.26 8.29
C TYR A 138 -19.23 4.46 8.76
N VAL A 139 -19.15 3.25 8.24
CA VAL A 139 -17.94 2.42 8.26
C VAL A 139 -17.47 2.19 6.83
N TYR A 140 -16.15 2.17 6.63
CA TYR A 140 -15.56 1.87 5.33
C TYR A 140 -14.29 1.04 5.48
N ARG A 141 -13.88 0.41 4.38
CA ARG A 141 -12.64 -0.34 4.26
C ARG A 141 -12.17 -0.30 2.81
N VAL A 142 -10.87 -0.48 2.59
CA VAL A 142 -10.29 -0.59 1.26
C VAL A 142 -9.89 -2.02 0.95
N VAL A 143 -9.97 -2.39 -0.32
CA VAL A 143 -9.74 -3.76 -0.81
C VAL A 143 -8.78 -3.72 -2.00
N ASN A 144 -7.73 -4.54 -1.97
CA ASN A 144 -6.86 -4.81 -3.11
C ASN A 144 -6.69 -6.33 -3.25
N GLY A 145 -7.29 -6.92 -4.27
CA GLY A 145 -7.35 -8.37 -4.42
C GLY A 145 -8.06 -9.04 -3.24
N ASP A 146 -7.38 -9.96 -2.57
CA ASP A 146 -7.91 -10.67 -1.38
C ASP A 146 -7.61 -9.92 -0.06
N THR A 147 -6.85 -8.84 -0.11
CA THR A 147 -6.48 -8.07 1.08
C THR A 147 -7.50 -6.99 1.36
N VAL A 148 -8.00 -7.01 2.58
CA VAL A 148 -8.99 -6.06 3.11
C VAL A 148 -8.35 -5.32 4.29
N SER A 149 -8.48 -3.99 4.32
CA SER A 149 -7.98 -3.17 5.42
C SER A 149 -8.76 -3.38 6.72
N GLN A 150 -8.30 -2.77 7.79
CA GLN A 150 -9.12 -2.54 8.97
C GLN A 150 -10.39 -1.74 8.61
N ILE A 151 -11.36 -1.72 9.53
CA ILE A 151 -12.57 -0.90 9.40
C ILE A 151 -12.24 0.51 9.91
N TYR A 152 -12.52 1.50 9.08
CA TYR A 152 -12.47 2.93 9.42
C TYR A 152 -13.88 3.47 9.62
N THR A 153 -14.00 4.60 10.28
CA THR A 153 -15.28 5.27 10.57
C THR A 153 -15.23 6.73 10.22
N PHE A 154 -16.35 7.29 9.80
CA PHE A 154 -16.56 8.72 9.71
C PHE A 154 -18.07 9.03 9.92
N GLU A 155 -18.38 10.29 10.14
CA GLU A 155 -19.76 10.77 10.28
C GLU A 155 -20.00 11.95 9.33
N THR A 156 -21.19 12.01 8.77
CA THR A 156 -21.67 13.17 8.01
C THR A 156 -22.47 14.08 8.94
N GLY A 157 -22.29 15.38 8.78
CA GLY A 157 -23.08 16.38 9.51
C GLY A 157 -24.46 16.62 8.87
N ASP A 158 -25.13 17.67 9.37
CA ASP A 158 -26.34 18.21 8.79
C ASP A 158 -25.96 19.03 7.55
N PHE A 159 -26.60 18.75 6.41
CA PHE A 159 -26.23 19.38 5.13
C PHE A 159 -26.79 20.81 5.00
N ASP A 160 -27.75 21.21 5.82
CA ASP A 160 -28.32 22.55 5.85
C ASP A 160 -27.59 23.48 6.85
N GLU A 161 -26.79 22.92 7.77
CA GLU A 161 -25.95 23.68 8.67
C GLU A 161 -24.58 23.97 8.04
N GLY A 162 -23.87 24.94 8.54
CA GLY A 162 -22.53 25.24 8.05
C GLY A 162 -21.52 24.16 8.48
N PHE A 163 -20.29 24.32 8.02
CA PHE A 163 -19.16 23.47 8.39
C PHE A 163 -18.06 24.33 9.04
N SER A 164 -17.21 23.67 9.81
CA SER A 164 -16.00 24.20 10.41
C SER A 164 -14.76 23.52 9.83
N PHE A 165 -13.64 24.23 9.76
CA PHE A 165 -12.40 23.63 9.29
C PHE A 165 -11.17 24.26 9.96
N ILE A 166 -10.12 23.45 10.05
CA ILE A 166 -8.80 23.95 10.38
C ILE A 166 -8.11 24.41 9.10
N LEU A 167 -7.65 25.64 9.04
CA LEU A 167 -6.72 26.10 8.01
C LEU A 167 -5.30 26.07 8.58
N ALA A 168 -4.47 25.17 8.09
CA ALA A 168 -3.09 25.03 8.50
C ALA A 168 -2.15 25.06 7.30
N GLY A 169 -1.00 25.63 7.48
CA GLY A 169 0.05 25.69 6.45
C GLY A 169 1.43 25.65 7.08
N ASP A 170 2.41 25.35 6.25
CA ASP A 170 3.83 25.42 6.60
C ASP A 170 4.28 24.48 7.74
N PRO A 171 3.75 23.24 7.82
CA PRO A 171 4.32 22.27 8.75
C PRO A 171 5.73 21.82 8.30
N GLN A 172 6.05 21.94 7.02
CA GLN A 172 7.36 21.67 6.39
C GLN A 172 8.09 20.45 6.96
N ILE A 173 7.39 19.30 7.04
CA ILE A 173 7.98 18.07 7.56
C ILE A 173 9.31 17.77 6.86
N GLY A 174 10.38 17.68 7.65
CA GLY A 174 11.75 17.49 7.16
C GLY A 174 12.58 18.78 7.00
N ALA A 175 12.04 19.95 7.36
CA ALA A 175 12.82 21.19 7.40
C ALA A 175 13.88 21.17 8.50
N GLY A 176 13.56 20.61 9.64
CA GLY A 176 14.48 20.34 10.74
C GLY A 176 14.93 18.87 10.74
N ASN A 177 14.07 18.02 11.25
CA ASN A 177 14.26 16.59 11.29
C ASN A 177 12.89 15.92 11.09
N THR A 178 12.76 15.03 10.12
CA THR A 178 11.47 14.42 9.72
C THR A 178 10.72 13.81 10.90
N GLU A 179 11.39 13.06 11.78
CA GLU A 179 10.75 12.41 12.93
C GLU A 179 10.23 13.44 13.95
N THR A 180 11.06 14.42 14.29
CA THR A 180 10.69 15.48 15.25
C THR A 180 9.59 16.39 14.70
N ASP A 181 9.68 16.74 13.43
CA ASP A 181 8.69 17.60 12.76
C ASP A 181 7.34 16.87 12.66
N THR A 182 7.34 15.57 12.38
CA THR A 182 6.14 14.71 12.40
C THR A 182 5.46 14.73 13.78
N VAL A 183 6.22 14.46 14.84
CA VAL A 183 5.67 14.49 16.22
C VAL A 183 5.06 15.85 16.55
N GLY A 184 5.75 16.94 16.22
CA GLY A 184 5.24 18.30 16.49
C GLY A 184 3.99 18.63 15.66
N TRP A 185 3.89 18.11 14.45
CA TRP A 185 2.70 18.24 13.61
C TRP A 185 1.51 17.47 14.17
N ASP A 186 1.71 16.23 14.60
CA ASP A 186 0.69 15.39 15.23
C ASP A 186 0.14 16.03 16.50
N GLU A 187 1.02 16.50 17.40
CA GLU A 187 0.62 17.22 18.62
C GLU A 187 -0.19 18.47 18.30
N THR A 188 0.13 19.16 17.21
CA THR A 188 -0.60 20.35 16.75
C THR A 188 -2.00 19.99 16.28
N LEU A 189 -2.12 18.95 15.45
CA LEU A 189 -3.41 18.48 14.95
C LEU A 189 -4.28 17.93 16.07
N ASP A 190 -3.76 17.06 16.93
CA ASP A 190 -4.47 16.52 18.08
C ASP A 190 -5.05 17.62 18.96
N THR A 191 -4.24 18.65 19.23
CA THR A 191 -4.68 19.80 20.04
C THR A 191 -5.79 20.57 19.34
N ALA A 192 -5.65 20.82 18.04
CA ALA A 192 -6.63 21.57 17.27
C ALA A 192 -7.96 20.79 17.13
N ILE A 193 -7.89 19.51 16.82
CA ILE A 193 -9.07 18.63 16.73
C ILE A 193 -9.81 18.57 18.06
N ALA A 194 -9.10 18.33 19.15
CA ALA A 194 -9.70 18.24 20.49
C ALA A 194 -10.37 19.53 20.98
N GLN A 195 -9.91 20.69 20.51
CA GLN A 195 -10.44 21.99 20.94
C GLN A 195 -11.53 22.55 20.01
N LEU A 196 -11.48 22.23 18.72
CA LEU A 196 -12.28 22.90 17.70
C LEU A 196 -13.33 21.99 17.09
N ASP A 197 -13.20 20.67 17.23
CA ASP A 197 -14.08 19.66 16.64
C ASP A 197 -14.41 19.98 15.15
N PRO A 198 -13.39 20.10 14.28
CA PRO A 198 -13.58 20.55 12.91
C PRO A 198 -14.07 19.41 12.02
N ASP A 199 -14.83 19.76 10.98
CA ASP A 199 -15.30 18.80 9.99
C ASP A 199 -14.17 18.33 9.05
N PHE A 200 -13.17 19.19 8.76
CA PHE A 200 -12.03 18.86 7.92
C PHE A 200 -10.86 19.82 8.08
N LEU A 201 -9.73 19.45 7.47
CA LEU A 201 -8.53 20.29 7.38
C LEU A 201 -8.33 20.81 5.95
N VAL A 202 -7.97 22.08 5.84
CA VAL A 202 -7.52 22.72 4.60
C VAL A 202 -6.04 23.03 4.73
N SER A 203 -5.22 22.44 3.86
CA SER A 203 -3.79 22.77 3.79
C SER A 203 -3.55 24.05 2.98
N ALA A 204 -2.82 25.00 3.56
CA ALA A 204 -2.36 26.20 2.87
C ALA A 204 -1.00 26.02 2.15
N GLY A 205 -0.50 24.80 2.09
CA GLY A 205 0.76 24.45 1.40
C GLY A 205 1.94 24.22 2.34
N ASP A 206 3.11 24.06 1.73
CA ASP A 206 4.38 23.74 2.39
C ASP A 206 4.29 22.56 3.38
N GLN A 207 3.62 21.51 2.95
CA GLN A 207 3.35 20.30 3.74
C GLN A 207 4.65 19.57 4.10
N VAL A 208 5.57 19.51 3.14
CA VAL A 208 6.87 18.83 3.27
C VAL A 208 7.99 19.72 2.74
N ASN A 209 9.20 19.52 3.26
CA ASN A 209 10.37 20.28 2.83
C ASN A 209 10.92 19.80 1.46
N THR A 210 10.73 18.54 1.12
CA THR A 210 11.24 17.95 -0.12
C THR A 210 10.10 17.26 -0.87
N ASN A 211 9.66 17.84 -1.97
CA ASN A 211 8.44 17.52 -2.70
C ASN A 211 8.35 16.11 -3.31
N ASN A 212 9.42 15.34 -3.33
CA ASN A 212 9.46 13.95 -3.78
C ASN A 212 9.92 12.96 -2.70
N ASN A 213 9.82 13.36 -1.42
CA ASN A 213 10.20 12.53 -0.29
C ASN A 213 8.96 11.92 0.36
N GLU A 214 8.65 10.67 0.03
CA GLU A 214 7.49 9.94 0.56
C GLU A 214 7.52 9.76 2.08
N THR A 215 8.70 9.67 2.70
CA THR A 215 8.81 9.60 4.15
C THR A 215 8.31 10.87 4.82
N GLN A 216 8.56 12.03 4.22
CA GLN A 216 8.05 13.31 4.71
C GLN A 216 6.54 13.42 4.52
N TYR A 217 5.99 12.94 3.39
CA TYR A 217 4.54 12.86 3.20
C TYR A 217 3.88 11.88 4.17
N THR A 218 4.50 10.75 4.46
CA THR A 218 4.02 9.83 5.49
C THR A 218 3.94 10.53 6.85
N GLY A 219 4.94 11.32 7.20
CA GLY A 219 4.93 12.11 8.42
C GLY A 219 3.86 13.21 8.45
N TYR A 220 3.56 13.84 7.30
CA TYR A 220 2.50 14.82 7.19
C TYR A 220 1.11 14.21 7.28
N LEU A 221 0.91 13.04 6.67
CA LEU A 221 -0.37 12.31 6.57
C LEU A 221 -0.48 11.23 7.66
N ASN A 222 0.12 11.45 8.82
CA ASN A 222 0.15 10.49 9.91
C ASN A 222 -1.23 10.34 10.58
N ASP A 223 -1.31 9.50 11.61
CA ASP A 223 -2.52 8.99 12.28
C ASP A 223 -3.61 10.04 12.58
N ALA A 224 -3.24 11.29 12.81
CA ALA A 224 -4.21 12.36 13.08
C ALA A 224 -5.07 12.77 11.86
N LEU A 225 -4.67 12.37 10.64
CA LEU A 225 -5.40 12.65 9.40
C LEU A 225 -6.03 11.42 8.76
N THR A 226 -5.91 10.24 9.39
CA THR A 226 -6.40 8.96 8.86
C THR A 226 -7.57 8.38 9.64
#